data_4b04bd871bf6a0cc44ac9d7d3e5769c1
#
_entry.id   4b04bd871bf6a0cc44ac9d7d3e5769c1
#
_cell.length_a   1.000
_cell.length_b   1.000
_cell.length_c   1.000
_cell.angle_alpha   90.00
_cell.angle_beta   90.00
_cell.angle_gamma   90.00
#
_symmetry.space_group_name_H-M   'P 1'
#
loop_
_entity.id
_entity.type
_entity.pdbx_description
1 polymer ?
#
loop_
_entity_poly.entity_id
_entity_poly.type
_entity_poly.pdbx_seq_one_letter_code
_entity_poly.pdbx_strand_id
1 'polypeptide(L)'
;MTRRFTLYAYSETDDMAVINAKRVYRIMRQNALLLERKPEIPPSKRAHTGKVAVGESNQRWCSDGFEFSCDNGEKLRVTFALDCCDREALHWAASTGGYDSETVQDVMLGAVERRFGNSLPTSPVEWLTDNGSAYRSYQTRQFARMVGLEPKHTAVRSPESNGMAESFVKTMKRDYISVMPKPDGLTAVKNLAEAFEHYNEWHPHSALGYRSPREYRRRTSDGLGDKKCMEI
;
A
#
# COMPACT_ATOMS: atom_id res chain seq x y z
N MET A 1 4.05 -21.66 2.37
CA MET A 1 4.67 -20.71 1.43
C MET A 1 4.61 -21.19 -0.02
N THR A 2 4.79 -22.48 -0.31
CA THR A 2 4.79 -23.03 -1.68
C THR A 2 3.46 -22.85 -2.43
N ARG A 3 2.31 -22.83 -1.74
CA ARG A 3 0.98 -22.63 -2.36
C ARG A 3 0.78 -21.23 -2.94
N ARG A 4 1.49 -20.23 -2.43
CA ARG A 4 1.37 -18.82 -2.86
C ARG A 4 1.92 -18.60 -4.27
N PHE A 5 3.09 -19.17 -4.57
CA PHE A 5 3.72 -19.04 -5.88
C PHE A 5 3.01 -19.85 -6.98
N THR A 6 2.46 -20.98 -6.63
CA THR A 6 1.75 -21.81 -7.61
C THR A 6 0.47 -21.15 -8.11
N LEU A 7 -0.24 -20.41 -7.25
CA LEU A 7 -1.45 -19.68 -7.63
C LEU A 7 -1.15 -18.48 -8.55
N TYR A 8 0.01 -17.81 -8.39
CA TYR A 8 0.37 -16.65 -9.17
C TYR A 8 0.76 -16.98 -10.61
N ALA A 9 1.39 -18.13 -10.83
CA ALA A 9 1.72 -18.61 -12.19
C ALA A 9 0.47 -19.03 -12.99
N TYR A 10 -0.70 -19.12 -12.34
CA TYR A 10 -1.94 -19.63 -12.94
C TYR A 10 -2.88 -18.56 -13.48
N SER A 11 -2.65 -17.27 -13.20
CA SER A 11 -3.64 -16.24 -13.54
C SER A 11 -3.57 -15.74 -14.98
N GLU A 12 -2.54 -16.06 -15.75
CA GLU A 12 -2.33 -15.41 -17.04
C GLU A 12 -2.37 -16.30 -18.29
N THR A 13 -2.36 -17.63 -18.20
CA THR A 13 -2.43 -18.46 -19.43
C THR A 13 -3.20 -19.77 -19.18
N ASP A 14 -4.29 -19.97 -19.89
CA ASP A 14 -5.14 -21.17 -19.87
C ASP A 14 -4.45 -22.48 -20.34
N ASP A 15 -3.18 -22.42 -20.75
CA ASP A 15 -2.46 -23.54 -21.40
C ASP A 15 -1.22 -24.05 -20.62
N MET A 16 -0.99 -23.62 -19.39
CA MET A 16 0.18 -24.08 -18.62
C MET A 16 -0.10 -25.37 -17.86
N ALA A 17 0.71 -26.40 -18.11
CA ALA A 17 0.66 -27.67 -17.38
C ALA A 17 0.72 -27.45 -15.85
N VAL A 18 -0.16 -28.15 -15.12
CA VAL A 18 -0.22 -28.10 -13.64
C VAL A 18 1.14 -28.42 -13.03
N ILE A 19 1.83 -27.40 -12.53
CA ILE A 19 3.15 -27.58 -11.91
C ILE A 19 2.97 -28.00 -10.44
N ASN A 20 3.53 -29.16 -10.08
CA ASN A 20 3.47 -29.66 -8.71
C ASN A 20 4.19 -28.72 -7.73
N ALA A 21 3.50 -28.28 -6.69
CA ALA A 21 4.03 -27.39 -5.64
C ALA A 21 5.34 -27.89 -5.00
N LYS A 22 5.53 -29.22 -4.89
CA LYS A 22 6.78 -29.81 -4.39
C LYS A 22 7.95 -29.59 -5.35
N ARG A 23 7.71 -29.55 -6.66
CA ARG A 23 8.72 -29.25 -7.67
C ARG A 23 9.14 -27.78 -7.59
N VAL A 24 8.17 -26.87 -7.49
CA VAL A 24 8.42 -25.43 -7.31
C VAL A 24 9.24 -25.20 -6.04
N TYR A 25 8.83 -25.77 -4.90
CA TYR A 25 9.56 -25.66 -3.63
C TYR A 25 11.01 -26.13 -3.75
N ARG A 26 11.27 -27.26 -4.41
CA ARG A 26 12.60 -27.80 -4.60
C ARG A 26 13.49 -26.86 -5.42
N ILE A 27 12.96 -26.31 -6.52
CA ILE A 27 13.68 -25.36 -7.38
C ILE A 27 13.98 -24.09 -6.60
N MET A 28 13.00 -23.54 -5.89
CA MET A 28 13.20 -22.34 -5.06
C MET A 28 14.26 -22.56 -3.97
N ARG A 29 14.27 -23.74 -3.34
CA ARG A 29 15.26 -24.09 -2.33
C ARG A 29 16.69 -24.18 -2.92
N GLN A 30 16.81 -24.83 -4.08
CA GLN A 30 18.10 -24.99 -4.77
C GLN A 30 18.70 -23.65 -5.23
N ASN A 31 17.85 -22.66 -5.52
CA ASN A 31 18.27 -21.33 -5.98
C ASN A 31 18.22 -20.28 -4.85
N ALA A 32 18.16 -20.69 -3.59
CA ALA A 32 18.10 -19.79 -2.42
C ALA A 32 16.97 -18.73 -2.49
N LEU A 33 15.86 -19.04 -3.18
CA LEU A 33 14.70 -18.15 -3.34
C LEU A 33 13.65 -18.29 -2.23
N LEU A 34 13.90 -19.15 -1.23
CA LEU A 34 13.01 -19.27 -0.08
C LEU A 34 13.33 -18.18 0.93
N LEU A 35 12.29 -17.49 1.38
CA LEU A 35 12.41 -16.58 2.51
C LEU A 35 12.82 -17.34 3.77
N GLU A 36 13.78 -16.81 4.53
CA GLU A 36 14.12 -17.35 5.85
C GLU A 36 12.87 -17.38 6.74
N ARG A 37 12.63 -18.52 7.37
CA ARG A 37 11.62 -18.60 8.43
C ARG A 37 12.12 -17.82 9.63
N LYS A 38 11.59 -16.63 9.83
CA LYS A 38 11.70 -16.01 11.16
C LYS A 38 10.95 -16.91 12.14
N PRO A 39 11.53 -17.19 13.34
CA PRO A 39 10.82 -17.93 14.38
C PRO A 39 9.47 -17.23 14.62
N GLU A 40 8.40 -18.01 14.67
CA GLU A 40 7.08 -17.50 15.05
C GLU A 40 7.20 -16.88 16.44
N ILE A 41 7.20 -15.57 16.51
CA ILE A 41 6.96 -14.86 17.76
C ILE A 41 5.49 -15.18 18.09
N PRO A 42 5.20 -15.81 19.25
CA PRO A 42 3.83 -16.09 19.62
C PRO A 42 3.02 -14.80 19.55
N PRO A 43 1.78 -14.82 19.02
CA PRO A 43 0.96 -13.62 18.90
C PRO A 43 0.90 -12.99 20.29
N SER A 44 1.40 -11.77 20.41
CA SER A 44 1.30 -11.04 21.68
C SER A 44 -0.19 -10.99 22.01
N LYS A 45 -0.55 -11.18 23.29
CA LYS A 45 -1.94 -11.09 23.81
C LYS A 45 -2.52 -9.67 23.68
N ARG A 46 -2.26 -8.99 22.58
CA ARG A 46 -2.79 -7.67 22.29
C ARG A 46 -4.17 -7.86 21.70
N ALA A 47 -5.18 -7.54 22.48
CA ALA A 47 -6.54 -7.42 21.98
C ALA A 47 -6.59 -6.25 21.00
N HIS A 48 -6.59 -6.54 19.68
CA HIS A 48 -6.78 -5.55 18.64
C HIS A 48 -8.26 -5.18 18.59
N THR A 49 -8.59 -4.00 19.03
CA THR A 49 -9.98 -3.51 19.04
C THR A 49 -10.34 -2.64 17.83
N GLY A 50 -9.40 -2.37 16.91
CA GLY A 50 -9.62 -1.51 15.74
C GLY A 50 -9.31 -2.22 14.42
N LYS A 51 -10.33 -2.42 13.56
CA LYS A 51 -10.12 -2.83 12.17
C LYS A 51 -9.78 -1.60 11.32
N VAL A 52 -8.59 -1.57 10.69
CA VAL A 52 -8.24 -0.55 9.69
C VAL A 52 -8.87 -0.88 8.34
N ALA A 53 -8.93 -2.17 7.99
CA ALA A 53 -9.55 -2.65 6.76
C ALA A 53 -11.07 -2.38 6.77
N VAL A 54 -11.59 -1.95 5.61
CA VAL A 54 -13.00 -1.70 5.36
C VAL A 54 -13.53 -2.63 4.28
N GLY A 55 -14.86 -2.76 4.18
CA GLY A 55 -15.50 -3.71 3.27
C GLY A 55 -15.53 -3.26 1.82
N GLU A 56 -15.47 -1.97 1.55
CA GLU A 56 -15.60 -1.39 0.22
C GLU A 56 -14.49 -0.38 -0.07
N SER A 57 -14.09 -0.30 -1.33
CA SER A 57 -13.15 0.72 -1.80
C SER A 57 -13.73 2.12 -1.58
N ASN A 58 -12.85 3.07 -1.32
CA ASN A 58 -13.18 4.48 -1.08
C ASN A 58 -14.02 4.77 0.19
N GLN A 59 -14.12 3.82 1.12
CA GLN A 59 -14.66 4.11 2.46
C GLN A 59 -13.60 4.76 3.35
N ARG A 60 -12.38 4.25 3.29
CA ARG A 60 -11.26 4.74 4.10
C ARG A 60 -9.95 4.65 3.34
N TRP A 61 -9.22 5.73 3.35
CA TRP A 61 -7.84 5.78 2.89
C TRP A 61 -6.91 6.03 4.07
N CYS A 62 -5.72 5.47 4.03
CA CYS A 62 -4.67 5.77 4.99
C CYS A 62 -3.50 6.45 4.31
N SER A 63 -2.83 7.33 5.05
CA SER A 63 -1.66 8.05 4.60
C SER A 63 -0.58 8.01 5.68
N ASP A 64 0.64 7.95 5.24
CA ASP A 64 1.84 7.99 6.09
C ASP A 64 3.01 8.51 5.25
N GLY A 65 4.15 8.70 5.90
CA GLY A 65 5.39 9.07 5.25
C GLY A 65 6.52 8.10 5.55
N PHE A 66 7.43 7.97 4.62
CA PHE A 66 8.69 7.27 4.85
C PHE A 66 9.85 7.99 4.19
N GLU A 67 11.05 7.72 4.66
CA GLU A 67 12.28 8.25 4.05
C GLU A 67 13.25 7.13 3.69
N PHE A 68 14.08 7.43 2.69
CA PHE A 68 15.25 6.62 2.33
C PHE A 68 16.35 7.51 1.76
N SER A 69 17.58 6.97 1.71
CA SER A 69 18.74 7.69 1.17
C SER A 69 19.12 7.15 -0.19
N CYS A 70 19.51 8.07 -1.07
CA CYS A 70 20.19 7.77 -2.33
C CYS A 70 21.68 7.48 -2.11
N ASP A 71 22.34 6.94 -3.12
CA ASP A 71 23.74 6.55 -3.05
C ASP A 71 24.67 7.77 -2.93
N ASN A 72 24.24 8.93 -3.46
CA ASN A 72 24.95 10.21 -3.32
C ASN A 72 24.73 10.90 -1.95
N GLY A 73 23.95 10.27 -1.04
CA GLY A 73 23.63 10.81 0.29
C GLY A 73 22.40 11.70 0.36
N GLU A 74 21.73 12.03 -0.76
CA GLU A 74 20.45 12.72 -0.74
C GLU A 74 19.40 11.90 -0.04
N LYS A 75 18.56 12.57 0.78
CA LYS A 75 17.42 11.93 1.44
C LYS A 75 16.14 12.30 0.70
N LEU A 76 15.36 11.30 0.36
CA LEU A 76 14.02 11.47 -0.16
C LEU A 76 12.99 11.10 0.90
N ARG A 77 12.00 11.97 1.07
CA ARG A 77 10.82 11.77 1.90
C ARG A 77 9.61 11.59 1.02
N VAL A 78 8.91 10.52 1.24
CA VAL A 78 7.77 10.12 0.43
C VAL A 78 6.53 10.12 1.29
N THR A 79 5.49 10.81 0.84
CA THR A 79 4.13 10.77 1.41
C THR A 79 3.23 10.05 0.41
N PHE A 80 2.30 9.23 0.87
CA PHE A 80 1.43 8.45 0.00
C PHE A 80 0.02 8.32 0.57
N ALA A 81 -0.92 7.98 -0.30
CA ALA A 81 -2.29 7.61 0.02
C ALA A 81 -2.56 6.17 -0.43
N LEU A 82 -3.18 5.37 0.43
CA LEU A 82 -3.50 3.96 0.19
C LEU A 82 -4.97 3.69 0.54
N ASP A 83 -5.70 3.00 -0.32
CA ASP A 83 -7.05 2.54 -0.01
C ASP A 83 -7.03 1.36 0.98
N CYS A 84 -7.83 1.44 2.04
CA CYS A 84 -7.84 0.43 3.09
C CYS A 84 -8.62 -0.84 2.73
N CYS A 85 -9.35 -0.88 1.62
CA CYS A 85 -10.00 -2.07 1.10
C CYS A 85 -9.14 -2.76 0.05
N ASP A 86 -8.96 -2.12 -1.09
CA ASP A 86 -8.31 -2.71 -2.27
C ASP A 86 -6.78 -2.59 -2.28
N ARG A 87 -6.18 -1.89 -1.31
CA ARG A 87 -4.72 -1.72 -1.15
C ARG A 87 -4.04 -0.95 -2.29
N GLU A 88 -4.79 -0.30 -3.18
CA GLU A 88 -4.19 0.51 -4.22
C GLU A 88 -3.50 1.73 -3.62
N ALA A 89 -2.23 1.96 -3.98
CA ALA A 89 -1.54 3.21 -3.73
C ALA A 89 -2.06 4.25 -4.72
N LEU A 90 -2.88 5.18 -4.21
CA LEU A 90 -3.67 6.10 -5.02
C LEU A 90 -2.81 7.22 -5.61
N HIS A 91 -2.05 7.84 -4.76
CA HIS A 91 -1.12 8.91 -5.12
C HIS A 91 0.03 8.97 -4.14
N TRP A 92 1.13 9.59 -4.56
CA TRP A 92 2.30 9.80 -3.73
C TRP A 92 3.06 11.04 -4.20
N ALA A 93 3.82 11.64 -3.29
CA ALA A 93 4.74 12.72 -3.58
C ALA A 93 6.07 12.47 -2.89
N ALA A 94 7.16 12.90 -3.51
CA ALA A 94 8.50 12.80 -2.95
C ALA A 94 9.18 14.15 -2.91
N SER A 95 9.88 14.46 -1.82
CA SER A 95 10.61 15.70 -1.59
C SER A 95 11.95 15.44 -0.93
N THR A 96 12.94 16.28 -1.23
CA THR A 96 14.21 16.35 -0.49
C THR A 96 14.10 17.22 0.77
N GLY A 97 13.03 18.03 0.86
CA GLY A 97 12.68 18.83 2.04
C GLY A 97 12.05 18.04 3.16
N GLY A 98 11.40 18.73 4.09
CA GLY A 98 10.60 18.11 5.15
C GLY A 98 9.25 17.61 4.66
N TYR A 99 8.51 16.91 5.55
CA TYR A 99 7.08 16.69 5.34
C TYR A 99 6.36 18.01 5.63
N ASP A 100 5.81 18.64 4.60
CA ASP A 100 5.04 19.89 4.73
C ASP A 100 3.55 19.66 4.43
N SER A 101 2.75 20.65 4.77
CA SER A 101 1.30 20.58 4.58
C SER A 101 0.90 20.62 3.10
N GLU A 102 1.68 21.26 2.24
CA GLU A 102 1.41 21.36 0.81
C GLU A 102 1.58 20.00 0.15
N THR A 103 2.68 19.31 0.42
CA THR A 103 2.92 17.94 -0.07
C THR A 103 1.78 16.99 0.34
N VAL A 104 1.28 17.10 1.58
CA VAL A 104 0.14 16.29 2.04
C VAL A 104 -1.14 16.64 1.29
N GLN A 105 -1.40 17.93 1.03
CA GLN A 105 -2.56 18.40 0.27
C GLN A 105 -2.50 17.94 -1.19
N ASP A 106 -1.32 17.96 -1.81
CA ASP A 106 -1.09 17.43 -3.17
C ASP A 106 -1.41 15.93 -3.25
N VAL A 107 -0.99 15.17 -2.23
CA VAL A 107 -1.32 13.74 -2.16
C VAL A 107 -2.81 13.50 -1.98
N MET A 108 -3.51 14.32 -1.18
CA MET A 108 -4.97 14.26 -1.03
C MET A 108 -5.68 14.52 -2.36
N LEU A 109 -5.30 15.62 -3.03
CA LEU A 109 -5.89 16.01 -4.31
C LEU A 109 -5.66 14.94 -5.38
N GLY A 110 -4.41 14.52 -5.57
CA GLY A 110 -4.06 13.50 -6.56
C GLY A 110 -4.74 12.15 -6.29
N ALA A 111 -4.96 11.78 -5.03
CA ALA A 111 -5.72 10.59 -4.68
C ALA A 111 -7.20 10.71 -5.05
N VAL A 112 -7.83 11.87 -4.82
CA VAL A 112 -9.21 12.14 -5.22
C VAL A 112 -9.34 12.14 -6.75
N GLU A 113 -8.46 12.83 -7.45
CA GLU A 113 -8.43 12.84 -8.93
C GLU A 113 -8.25 11.44 -9.51
N ARG A 114 -7.38 10.64 -8.90
CA ARG A 114 -7.15 9.25 -9.34
C ARG A 114 -8.42 8.39 -9.25
N ARG A 115 -9.25 8.61 -8.23
CA ARG A 115 -10.45 7.79 -7.97
C ARG A 115 -11.72 8.32 -8.60
N PHE A 116 -11.87 9.63 -8.64
CA PHE A 116 -13.11 10.30 -9.00
C PHE A 116 -12.97 11.22 -10.22
N GLY A 117 -11.76 11.33 -10.78
CA GLY A 117 -11.48 12.25 -11.90
C GLY A 117 -11.73 13.71 -11.48
N ASN A 118 -12.50 14.42 -12.29
CA ASN A 118 -12.85 15.83 -12.01
C ASN A 118 -14.02 16.00 -11.02
N SER A 119 -14.48 14.92 -10.40
CA SER A 119 -15.61 14.96 -9.46
C SER A 119 -15.11 14.77 -8.03
N LEU A 120 -15.88 15.28 -7.07
CA LEU A 120 -15.66 14.98 -5.67
C LEU A 120 -16.35 13.66 -5.28
N PRO A 121 -15.90 13.00 -4.20
CA PRO A 121 -16.59 11.83 -3.66
C PRO A 121 -18.06 12.17 -3.33
N THR A 122 -18.99 11.29 -3.67
CA THR A 122 -20.41 11.44 -3.33
C THR A 122 -20.69 11.28 -1.83
N SER A 123 -19.83 10.54 -1.14
CA SER A 123 -19.83 10.38 0.32
C SER A 123 -18.42 10.65 0.83
N PRO A 124 -18.26 11.29 1.99
CA PRO A 124 -16.92 11.58 2.53
C PRO A 124 -16.11 10.30 2.72
N VAL A 125 -14.87 10.31 2.23
CA VAL A 125 -13.91 9.23 2.44
C VAL A 125 -13.13 9.49 3.72
N GLU A 126 -13.07 8.54 4.64
CA GLU A 126 -12.26 8.68 5.84
C GLU A 126 -10.77 8.74 5.48
N TRP A 127 -10.10 9.79 5.92
CA TRP A 127 -8.66 9.99 5.74
C TRP A 127 -7.92 9.71 7.04
N LEU A 128 -7.38 8.50 7.16
CA LEU A 128 -6.72 8.01 8.37
C LEU A 128 -5.22 8.32 8.32
N THR A 129 -4.73 9.05 9.33
CA THR A 129 -3.31 9.39 9.44
C THR A 129 -2.81 9.20 10.87
N ASP A 130 -1.49 9.16 11.00
CA ASP A 130 -0.86 9.33 12.30
C ASP A 130 -1.03 10.76 12.85
N ASN A 131 -0.40 11.04 13.99
CA ASN A 131 -0.45 12.33 14.64
C ASN A 131 0.65 13.31 14.18
N GLY A 132 1.23 13.14 12.99
CA GLY A 132 2.25 14.02 12.42
C GLY A 132 1.76 15.47 12.25
N SER A 133 2.65 16.43 12.48
CA SER A 133 2.30 17.87 12.47
C SER A 133 1.72 18.35 11.15
N ALA A 134 2.24 17.86 10.00
CA ALA A 134 1.76 18.21 8.67
C ALA A 134 0.29 17.81 8.46
N TYR A 135 -0.13 16.64 8.99
CA TYR A 135 -1.50 16.15 8.90
C TYR A 135 -2.47 16.85 9.86
N ARG A 136 -1.97 17.36 10.99
CA ARG A 136 -2.78 18.02 12.03
C ARG A 136 -3.03 19.49 11.83
N SER A 137 -2.33 20.13 10.88
CA SER A 137 -2.50 21.56 10.62
C SER A 137 -3.97 21.87 10.32
N TYR A 138 -4.42 23.05 10.76
CA TYR A 138 -5.79 23.51 10.48
C TYR A 138 -6.05 23.55 8.97
N GLN A 139 -5.08 24.09 8.21
CA GLN A 139 -5.15 24.20 6.75
C GLN A 139 -5.30 22.83 6.07
N THR A 140 -4.49 21.83 6.44
CA THR A 140 -4.60 20.49 5.88
C THR A 140 -5.95 19.85 6.16
N ARG A 141 -6.48 20.00 7.38
CA ARG A 141 -7.80 19.44 7.73
C ARG A 141 -8.95 20.15 7.01
N GLN A 142 -8.84 21.47 6.81
CA GLN A 142 -9.82 22.22 6.03
C GLN A 142 -9.78 21.80 4.56
N PHE A 143 -8.60 21.72 3.98
CA PHE A 143 -8.40 21.27 2.61
C PHE A 143 -8.95 19.85 2.39
N ALA A 144 -8.66 18.90 3.30
CA ALA A 144 -9.20 17.57 3.22
C ALA A 144 -10.73 17.56 3.07
N ARG A 145 -11.44 18.34 3.91
CA ARG A 145 -12.91 18.44 3.82
C ARG A 145 -13.39 19.07 2.52
N MET A 146 -12.64 20.03 1.99
CA MET A 146 -12.97 20.65 0.70
C MET A 146 -12.90 19.66 -0.46
N VAL A 147 -11.99 18.71 -0.41
CA VAL A 147 -11.85 17.65 -1.44
C VAL A 147 -12.65 16.37 -1.11
N GLY A 148 -13.56 16.43 -0.13
CA GLY A 148 -14.44 15.30 0.22
C GLY A 148 -13.81 14.24 1.12
N LEU A 149 -12.71 14.55 1.80
CA LEU A 149 -12.04 13.66 2.75
C LEU A 149 -12.40 14.07 4.19
N GLU A 150 -12.74 13.09 5.04
CA GLU A 150 -12.98 13.33 6.47
C GLU A 150 -11.76 12.90 7.30
N PRO A 151 -10.98 13.84 7.84
CA PRO A 151 -9.79 13.54 8.62
C PRO A 151 -10.10 12.71 9.87
N LYS A 152 -9.43 11.56 9.99
CA LYS A 152 -9.45 10.69 11.16
C LYS A 152 -8.02 10.53 11.66
N HIS A 153 -7.79 10.77 12.93
CA HIS A 153 -6.50 10.55 13.55
C HIS A 153 -6.51 9.25 14.34
N THR A 154 -5.40 8.54 14.28
CA THR A 154 -5.20 7.35 15.10
C THR A 154 -5.22 7.74 16.57
N ALA A 155 -5.87 6.93 17.42
CA ALA A 155 -5.86 7.18 18.85
C ALA A 155 -4.43 7.20 19.38
N VAL A 156 -4.14 8.15 20.27
CA VAL A 156 -2.85 8.23 20.96
C VAL A 156 -2.58 6.91 21.67
N ARG A 157 -1.43 6.26 21.38
CA ARG A 157 -1.03 4.94 21.87
C ARG A 157 -1.72 3.71 21.24
N SER A 158 -2.33 3.86 20.07
CA SER A 158 -2.78 2.70 19.27
C SER A 158 -1.93 2.60 18.00
N PRO A 159 -0.73 2.01 18.06
CA PRO A 159 0.14 1.86 16.88
C PRO A 159 -0.51 1.00 15.78
N GLU A 160 -1.55 0.28 16.11
CA GLU A 160 -2.26 -0.64 15.23
C GLU A 160 -3.22 0.06 14.26
N SER A 161 -3.60 1.29 14.58
CA SER A 161 -4.56 2.05 13.77
C SER A 161 -3.97 2.53 12.43
N ASN A 162 -2.64 2.49 12.22
CA ASN A 162 -2.01 2.73 10.92
C ASN A 162 -1.21 1.52 10.40
N GLY A 163 -1.45 0.32 10.94
CA GLY A 163 -0.73 -0.90 10.59
C GLY A 163 -0.73 -1.24 9.11
N MET A 164 -1.71 -0.73 8.36
CA MET A 164 -1.79 -0.92 6.92
C MET A 164 -0.76 -0.06 6.18
N ALA A 165 -0.66 1.23 6.52
CA ALA A 165 0.35 2.11 5.98
C ALA A 165 1.76 1.64 6.36
N GLU A 166 1.97 1.19 7.62
CA GLU A 166 3.24 0.60 8.04
C GLU A 166 3.59 -0.66 7.23
N SER A 167 2.62 -1.53 6.97
CA SER A 167 2.83 -2.73 6.16
C SER A 167 3.19 -2.39 4.72
N PHE A 168 2.55 -1.38 4.14
CA PHE A 168 2.89 -0.86 2.82
C PHE A 168 4.32 -0.32 2.79
N VAL A 169 4.71 0.52 3.76
CA VAL A 169 6.07 1.06 3.88
C VAL A 169 7.10 -0.07 3.98
N LYS A 170 6.84 -1.10 4.78
CA LYS A 170 7.71 -2.28 4.89
C LYS A 170 7.87 -2.99 3.55
N THR A 171 6.79 -3.15 2.81
CA THR A 171 6.79 -3.75 1.46
C THR A 171 7.60 -2.90 0.49
N MET A 172 7.33 -1.60 0.40
CA MET A 172 8.05 -0.69 -0.48
C MET A 172 9.55 -0.66 -0.19
N LYS A 173 9.94 -0.59 1.08
CA LYS A 173 11.36 -0.61 1.46
C LYS A 173 12.05 -1.94 1.15
N ARG A 174 11.40 -3.06 1.45
CA ARG A 174 11.98 -4.40 1.31
C ARG A 174 12.04 -4.87 -0.15
N ASP A 175 10.95 -4.71 -0.89
CA ASP A 175 10.77 -5.38 -2.18
C ASP A 175 11.10 -4.47 -3.38
N TYR A 176 11.14 -3.15 -3.18
CA TYR A 176 11.37 -2.17 -4.24
C TYR A 176 12.60 -1.30 -3.98
N ILE A 177 12.60 -0.50 -2.91
CA ILE A 177 13.65 0.49 -2.65
C ILE A 177 15.01 -0.17 -2.38
N SER A 178 15.02 -1.34 -1.74
CA SER A 178 16.27 -2.07 -1.45
C SER A 178 16.99 -2.56 -2.72
N VAL A 179 16.26 -2.75 -3.82
CA VAL A 179 16.76 -3.35 -5.06
C VAL A 179 16.82 -2.37 -6.23
N MET A 180 16.08 -1.24 -6.16
CA MET A 180 16.09 -0.25 -7.25
C MET A 180 17.38 0.58 -7.25
N PRO A 181 17.92 0.94 -8.44
CA PRO A 181 19.00 1.93 -8.55
C PRO A 181 18.54 3.29 -8.02
N LYS A 182 19.38 3.93 -7.21
CA LYS A 182 19.11 5.25 -6.63
C LYS A 182 20.36 6.11 -6.49
N PRO A 183 21.10 6.34 -7.60
CA PRO A 183 22.33 7.09 -7.57
C PRO A 183 22.14 8.54 -7.10
N ASP A 184 21.00 9.13 -7.41
CA ASP A 184 20.59 10.49 -7.07
C ASP A 184 19.05 10.57 -6.88
N GLY A 185 18.58 11.70 -6.35
CA GLY A 185 17.16 11.90 -6.05
C GLY A 185 16.27 11.86 -7.29
N LEU A 186 16.70 12.41 -8.43
CA LEU A 186 15.91 12.44 -9.65
C LEU A 186 15.69 11.04 -10.22
N THR A 187 16.76 10.23 -10.30
CA THR A 187 16.69 8.84 -10.74
C THR A 187 15.86 8.01 -9.76
N ALA A 188 16.04 8.23 -8.45
CA ALA A 188 15.28 7.53 -7.43
C ALA A 188 13.77 7.81 -7.53
N VAL A 189 13.35 9.06 -7.81
CA VAL A 189 11.93 9.41 -8.01
C VAL A 189 11.35 8.70 -9.23
N LYS A 190 12.09 8.62 -10.35
CA LYS A 190 11.64 7.88 -11.55
C LYS A 190 11.44 6.40 -11.26
N ASN A 191 12.42 5.76 -10.62
CA ASN A 191 12.34 4.35 -10.28
C ASN A 191 11.27 4.08 -9.21
N LEU A 192 11.03 5.04 -8.34
CA LEU A 192 9.94 4.96 -7.37
C LEU A 192 8.56 5.01 -8.05
N ALA A 193 8.40 5.80 -9.10
CA ALA A 193 7.16 5.81 -9.90
C ALA A 193 6.88 4.43 -10.51
N GLU A 194 7.89 3.79 -11.09
CA GLU A 194 7.79 2.42 -11.61
C GLU A 194 7.46 1.42 -10.48
N ALA A 195 8.07 1.59 -9.31
CA ALA A 195 7.81 0.74 -8.15
C ALA A 195 6.36 0.83 -7.65
N PHE A 196 5.79 2.04 -7.57
CA PHE A 196 4.38 2.23 -7.21
C PHE A 196 3.43 1.63 -8.26
N GLU A 197 3.75 1.81 -9.54
CA GLU A 197 2.97 1.23 -10.63
C GLU A 197 3.02 -0.30 -10.61
N HIS A 198 4.22 -0.88 -10.44
CA HIS A 198 4.39 -2.32 -10.30
C HIS A 198 3.67 -2.87 -9.05
N TYR A 199 3.73 -2.15 -7.94
CA TYR A 199 2.98 -2.51 -6.74
C TYR A 199 1.47 -2.61 -7.03
N ASN A 200 0.91 -1.61 -7.67
CA ASN A 200 -0.50 -1.58 -7.98
C ASN A 200 -0.94 -2.66 -8.97
N GLU A 201 -0.12 -2.95 -9.99
CA GLU A 201 -0.48 -3.91 -11.05
C GLU A 201 -0.12 -5.36 -10.71
N TRP A 202 0.98 -5.58 -9.96
CA TRP A 202 1.57 -6.92 -9.89
C TRP A 202 1.82 -7.44 -8.47
N HIS A 203 1.87 -6.57 -7.44
CA HIS A 203 2.19 -7.03 -6.09
C HIS A 203 1.04 -7.80 -5.47
N PRO A 204 1.25 -9.10 -5.12
CA PRO A 204 0.17 -9.94 -4.61
C PRO A 204 -0.10 -9.69 -3.13
N HIS A 205 -1.37 -9.52 -2.78
CA HIS A 205 -1.81 -9.37 -1.40
C HIS A 205 -2.60 -10.58 -0.92
N SER A 206 -2.18 -11.18 0.20
CA SER A 206 -2.89 -12.31 0.79
C SER A 206 -4.33 -11.95 1.17
N ALA A 207 -4.56 -10.73 1.66
CA ALA A 207 -5.89 -10.21 1.99
C ALA A 207 -6.81 -10.03 0.77
N LEU A 208 -6.25 -9.93 -0.43
CA LEU A 208 -6.97 -9.83 -1.70
C LEU A 208 -7.01 -11.17 -2.47
N GLY A 209 -6.80 -12.28 -1.78
CA GLY A 209 -6.73 -13.58 -2.43
C GLY A 209 -5.53 -13.74 -3.37
N TYR A 210 -4.40 -13.11 -3.01
CA TYR A 210 -3.16 -13.07 -3.79
C TYR A 210 -3.25 -12.31 -5.11
N ARG A 211 -4.24 -11.47 -5.28
CA ARG A 211 -4.36 -10.55 -6.41
C ARG A 211 -3.61 -9.26 -6.12
N SER A 212 -3.24 -8.55 -7.18
CA SER A 212 -2.75 -7.19 -7.06
C SER A 212 -3.91 -6.22 -6.76
N PRO A 213 -3.64 -5.01 -6.26
CA PRO A 213 -4.67 -4.01 -5.99
C PRO A 213 -5.59 -3.75 -7.18
N ARG A 214 -5.02 -3.51 -8.37
CA ARG A 214 -5.81 -3.21 -9.56
C ARG A 214 -6.51 -4.44 -10.15
N GLU A 215 -5.92 -5.63 -10.07
CA GLU A 215 -6.60 -6.86 -10.46
C GLU A 215 -7.83 -7.09 -9.57
N TYR A 216 -7.68 -6.94 -8.26
CA TYR A 216 -8.79 -7.05 -7.32
C TYR A 216 -9.91 -6.07 -7.65
N ARG A 217 -9.57 -4.81 -7.91
CA ARG A 217 -10.51 -3.74 -8.23
C ARG A 217 -11.27 -4.01 -9.54
N ARG A 218 -10.57 -4.41 -10.61
CA ARG A 218 -11.20 -4.77 -11.90
C ARG A 218 -12.26 -5.85 -11.70
N ARG A 219 -11.93 -6.93 -11.00
CA ARG A 219 -12.87 -8.03 -10.74
C ARG A 219 -14.07 -7.63 -9.89
N THR A 220 -13.87 -6.76 -8.91
CA THR A 220 -14.95 -6.27 -8.05
C THR A 220 -15.89 -5.35 -8.83
N SER A 221 -15.37 -4.52 -9.72
CA SER A 221 -16.16 -3.63 -10.59
C SER A 221 -16.98 -4.41 -11.61
N ASP A 222 -16.47 -5.53 -12.12
CA ASP A 222 -17.14 -6.39 -13.10
C ASP A 222 -18.20 -7.33 -12.50
N GLY A 223 -18.51 -7.20 -11.22
CA GLY A 223 -19.46 -8.05 -10.51
C GLY A 223 -19.01 -9.50 -10.28
N LEU A 224 -17.76 -9.81 -10.64
CA LEU A 224 -17.10 -11.11 -10.42
C LEU A 224 -16.39 -11.21 -9.07
N GLY A 225 -16.57 -10.20 -8.21
CA GLY A 225 -15.92 -10.12 -6.92
C GLY A 225 -16.50 -11.12 -5.92
N ASP A 226 -15.68 -12.05 -5.45
CA ASP A 226 -15.97 -12.80 -4.23
C ASP A 226 -16.24 -11.83 -3.09
N LYS A 227 -17.45 -11.84 -2.53
CA LYS A 227 -17.89 -11.01 -1.39
C LYS A 227 -17.14 -11.32 -0.06
N LYS A 228 -15.95 -11.89 -0.13
CA LYS A 228 -15.11 -12.24 1.02
C LYS A 228 -13.80 -11.48 1.06
N CYS A 229 -13.88 -10.15 1.21
CA CYS A 229 -12.85 -9.40 1.91
C CYS A 229 -13.18 -9.46 3.40
N MET A 230 -13.11 -10.65 4.01
CA MET A 230 -13.42 -10.79 5.42
C MET A 230 -12.51 -11.78 6.08
N GLU A 231 -12.02 -11.35 7.24
CA GLU A 231 -11.45 -12.12 8.34
C GLU A 231 -10.03 -12.66 8.13
N ILE A 232 -9.07 -11.82 8.46
CA ILE A 232 -7.93 -12.22 9.31
C ILE A 232 -7.73 -11.14 10.36
#